data_95b1a9c8b5c16e17f04efade9c807c8d
#
_entry.id   95b1a9c8b5c16e17f04efade9c807c8d
#
_cell.length_a   1.000
_cell.length_b   1.000
_cell.length_c   1.000
_cell.angle_alpha   90.00
_cell.angle_beta   90.00
_cell.angle_gamma   90.00
#
_symmetry.space_group_name_H-M   'P 1'
#
loop_
_entity.id
_entity.type
_entity.pdbx_description
1 polymer ?
#
loop_
_entity_poly.entity_id
_entity_poly.type
_entity_poly.pdbx_seq_one_letter_code
_entity_poly.pdbx_strand_id
1 'polypeptide(L)'
;MAEKLYFTVPQDCGGMTAKWFLKSRCGLSTRMITRLKREKDGILMDGKILRTVDKVDAGASVVISLPEEDASFVEPREGVLNIVYEDKHLLVVNKPPFMPVHPAKQHQTDTLANIVAWYAAKKGESYIFRAHNRLDRNTSGLVVMTKDKYSVNLLKNKVHKTYFALVHGCLDGEGTVDAPIGLRDDSKIVRCVRTDGSPSVTHYQSIFHTDSITLLRLWLETGRTHQIRCHMSHLGHPLLGDDLYGGSTELISRQALHCGSMSFHHPVTGEELILDAPLPEDMNRIIQKIKPDR
;
A
#
# COMPACT_ATOMS: atom_id res chain seq x y z
N MET A 1 -4.23 15.33 23.07
CA MET A 1 -5.65 15.03 23.34
C MET A 1 -6.07 13.89 22.43
N ALA A 2 -6.72 12.85 22.97
CA ALA A 2 -7.22 11.73 22.19
C ALA A 2 -8.12 12.22 21.04
N GLU A 3 -7.87 11.74 19.83
CA GLU A 3 -8.66 12.07 18.67
C GLU A 3 -10.05 11.46 18.78
N LYS A 4 -11.10 12.22 18.44
CA LYS A 4 -12.50 11.77 18.51
C LYS A 4 -13.07 11.64 17.11
N LEU A 5 -13.70 10.49 16.84
CA LEU A 5 -14.52 10.25 15.64
C LEU A 5 -15.99 10.33 16.02
N TYR A 6 -16.78 10.95 15.17
CA TYR A 6 -18.21 11.19 15.38
C TYR A 6 -19.02 10.47 14.32
N PHE A 7 -20.02 9.71 14.72
CA PHE A 7 -20.92 8.97 13.84
C PHE A 7 -22.37 9.24 14.25
N THR A 8 -23.22 9.46 13.28
CA THR A 8 -24.66 9.46 13.50
C THR A 8 -25.21 8.09 13.13
N VAL A 9 -26.02 7.49 13.99
CA VAL A 9 -26.65 6.18 13.73
C VAL A 9 -27.71 6.34 12.64
N PRO A 10 -27.56 5.71 11.46
CA PRO A 10 -28.58 5.76 10.41
C PRO A 10 -29.90 5.13 10.86
N GLN A 11 -31.02 5.53 10.23
CA GLN A 11 -32.37 5.03 10.57
C GLN A 11 -32.47 3.50 10.45
N ASP A 12 -31.85 2.91 9.44
CA ASP A 12 -31.82 1.47 9.20
C ASP A 12 -30.95 0.68 10.20
N CYS A 13 -30.21 1.36 11.05
CA CYS A 13 -29.33 0.75 12.07
C CYS A 13 -29.96 0.78 13.48
N GLY A 14 -31.05 1.48 13.70
CA GLY A 14 -31.72 1.52 14.99
C GLY A 14 -32.09 0.14 15.51
N GLY A 15 -31.82 -0.13 16.80
CA GLY A 15 -32.05 -1.42 17.43
C GLY A 15 -30.99 -2.50 17.16
N MET A 16 -30.04 -2.26 16.30
CA MET A 16 -28.87 -3.15 16.10
C MET A 16 -27.94 -3.11 17.32
N THR A 17 -27.13 -4.17 17.53
CA THR A 17 -26.16 -4.13 18.62
C THR A 17 -25.03 -3.15 18.32
N ALA A 18 -24.53 -2.46 19.34
CA ALA A 18 -23.40 -1.55 19.22
C ALA A 18 -22.16 -2.23 18.59
N LYS A 19 -21.91 -3.51 18.92
CA LYS A 19 -20.83 -4.29 18.32
C LYS A 19 -20.98 -4.40 16.80
N TRP A 20 -22.19 -4.66 16.31
CA TRP A 20 -22.46 -4.74 14.87
C TRP A 20 -22.27 -3.38 14.21
N PHE A 21 -22.87 -2.32 14.77
CA PHE A 21 -22.74 -0.95 14.26
C PHE A 21 -21.29 -0.49 14.18
N LEU A 22 -20.52 -0.66 15.27
CA LEU A 22 -19.11 -0.29 15.33
C LEU A 22 -18.25 -1.04 14.29
N LYS A 23 -18.56 -2.31 14.01
CA LYS A 23 -17.85 -3.09 12.99
C LYS A 23 -18.27 -2.76 11.58
N SER A 24 -19.58 -2.76 11.33
CA SER A 24 -20.14 -2.76 9.98
C SER A 24 -20.31 -1.36 9.41
N ARG A 25 -20.59 -0.36 10.25
CA ARG A 25 -20.79 1.04 9.84
C ARG A 25 -19.63 1.95 10.21
N CYS A 26 -19.09 1.82 11.42
CA CYS A 26 -17.93 2.61 11.82
C CYS A 26 -16.58 2.00 11.39
N GLY A 27 -16.54 0.81 10.81
CA GLY A 27 -15.33 0.18 10.29
C GLY A 27 -14.30 -0.24 11.34
N LEU A 28 -14.68 -0.34 12.62
CA LEU A 28 -13.75 -0.71 13.68
C LEU A 28 -13.43 -2.20 13.68
N SER A 29 -12.13 -2.51 13.86
CA SER A 29 -11.72 -3.90 14.07
C SER A 29 -12.14 -4.42 15.45
N THR A 30 -12.32 -5.74 15.58
CA THR A 30 -12.61 -6.37 16.88
C THR A 30 -11.54 -6.02 17.93
N ARG A 31 -10.27 -5.95 17.52
CA ARG A 31 -9.16 -5.56 18.40
C ARG A 31 -9.29 -4.11 18.90
N MET A 32 -9.67 -3.20 18.01
CA MET A 32 -9.90 -1.78 18.36
C MET A 32 -11.07 -1.67 19.34
N ILE A 33 -12.20 -2.30 19.06
CA ILE A 33 -13.36 -2.30 19.96
C ILE A 33 -12.98 -2.84 21.34
N THR A 34 -12.18 -3.93 21.40
CA THR A 34 -11.71 -4.48 22.68
C THR A 34 -10.83 -3.53 23.47
N ARG A 35 -9.98 -2.75 22.78
CA ARG A 35 -9.17 -1.71 23.43
C ARG A 35 -10.04 -0.56 23.93
N LEU A 36 -10.91 -0.02 23.08
CA LEU A 36 -11.81 1.09 23.42
C LEU A 36 -12.72 0.81 24.62
N LYS A 37 -13.19 -0.42 24.80
CA LYS A 37 -13.98 -0.84 25.96
C LYS A 37 -13.26 -0.69 27.31
N ARG A 38 -11.93 -0.62 27.30
CA ARG A 38 -11.10 -0.47 28.51
C ARG A 38 -10.86 0.98 28.86
N GLU A 39 -11.10 1.89 27.91
CA GLU A 39 -10.96 3.34 28.13
C GLU A 39 -12.25 3.89 28.75
N LYS A 40 -12.11 4.83 29.69
CA LYS A 40 -13.26 5.40 30.46
C LYS A 40 -14.33 5.97 29.53
N ASP A 41 -13.93 6.71 28.48
CA ASP A 41 -14.83 7.37 27.53
C ASP A 41 -14.51 6.91 26.10
N GLY A 42 -14.13 5.64 25.94
CA GLY A 42 -13.67 5.10 24.65
C GLY A 42 -14.78 5.01 23.60
N ILE A 43 -16.02 4.70 24.03
CA ILE A 43 -17.19 4.65 23.15
C ILE A 43 -18.39 5.23 23.89
N LEU A 44 -18.94 6.31 23.38
CA LEU A 44 -20.11 6.98 23.94
C LEU A 44 -21.26 7.03 22.91
N MET A 45 -22.48 6.97 23.39
CA MET A 45 -23.69 7.30 22.61
C MET A 45 -24.46 8.38 23.40
N ASP A 46 -24.69 9.53 22.77
CA ASP A 46 -25.30 10.71 23.38
C ASP A 46 -24.70 11.08 24.76
N GLY A 47 -23.36 11.00 24.84
CA GLY A 47 -22.57 11.31 26.05
C GLY A 47 -22.54 10.20 27.11
N LYS A 48 -23.24 9.08 26.94
CA LYS A 48 -23.25 7.94 27.86
C LYS A 48 -22.40 6.78 27.34
N ILE A 49 -21.78 6.01 28.23
CA ILE A 49 -20.97 4.83 27.86
C ILE A 49 -21.84 3.84 27.07
N LEU A 50 -21.39 3.50 25.85
CA LEU A 50 -22.02 2.52 25.00
C LEU A 50 -21.29 1.17 25.12
N ARG A 51 -21.97 0.16 25.66
CA ARG A 51 -21.43 -1.20 25.72
C ARG A 51 -21.69 -1.94 24.41
N THR A 52 -20.83 -2.86 24.06
CA THR A 52 -20.94 -3.62 22.80
C THR A 52 -22.19 -4.48 22.67
N VAL A 53 -22.84 -4.80 23.79
CA VAL A 53 -24.11 -5.56 23.85
C VAL A 53 -25.35 -4.67 23.81
N ASP A 54 -25.18 -3.37 24.06
CA ASP A 54 -26.28 -2.41 24.05
C ASP A 54 -26.78 -2.23 22.60
N LYS A 55 -28.01 -1.79 22.46
CA LYS A 55 -28.60 -1.40 21.17
C LYS A 55 -28.27 0.06 20.88
N VAL A 56 -28.10 0.38 19.60
CA VAL A 56 -27.94 1.77 19.15
C VAL A 56 -29.32 2.34 18.76
N ASP A 57 -29.53 3.61 19.07
CA ASP A 57 -30.77 4.31 18.75
C ASP A 57 -30.61 5.06 17.43
N ALA A 58 -31.60 4.98 16.55
CA ALA A 58 -31.58 5.71 15.29
C ALA A 58 -31.48 7.23 15.54
N GLY A 59 -30.60 7.91 14.83
CA GLY A 59 -30.35 9.34 14.98
C GLY A 59 -29.39 9.69 16.12
N ALA A 60 -29.07 8.75 17.03
CA ALA A 60 -28.11 9.00 18.12
C ALA A 60 -26.70 9.33 17.63
N SER A 61 -25.97 10.13 18.41
CA SER A 61 -24.57 10.45 18.15
C SER A 61 -23.65 9.46 18.86
N VAL A 62 -22.83 8.74 18.11
CA VAL A 62 -21.80 7.85 18.64
C VAL A 62 -20.44 8.50 18.52
N VAL A 63 -19.76 8.65 19.66
CA VAL A 63 -18.40 9.24 19.75
C VAL A 63 -17.41 8.15 20.13
N ILE A 64 -16.33 8.06 19.37
CA ILE A 64 -15.24 7.10 19.58
C ILE A 64 -13.97 7.89 19.87
N SER A 65 -13.39 7.71 21.05
CA SER A 65 -12.12 8.34 21.42
C SER A 65 -10.96 7.39 21.03
N LEU A 66 -10.24 7.73 19.96
CA LEU A 66 -9.09 6.92 19.53
C LEU A 66 -7.99 6.98 20.63
N PRO A 67 -7.48 5.83 21.08
CA PRO A 67 -6.43 5.80 22.09
C PRO A 67 -5.14 6.39 21.54
N GLU A 68 -4.46 7.18 22.35
CA GLU A 68 -3.11 7.64 22.06
C GLU A 68 -2.18 6.42 21.83
N GLU A 69 -1.23 6.60 20.97
CA GLU A 69 -0.27 5.55 20.62
C GLU A 69 1.13 5.98 21.04
N ASP A 70 1.85 5.03 21.62
CA ASP A 70 3.28 5.23 21.89
C ASP A 70 4.02 5.49 20.58
N ALA A 71 5.05 6.33 20.64
CA ALA A 71 5.88 6.67 19.51
C ALA A 71 6.45 5.43 18.82
N SER A 72 6.68 5.53 17.52
CA SER A 72 7.35 4.47 16.75
C SER A 72 8.76 4.22 17.30
N PHE A 73 9.15 2.95 17.43
CA PHE A 73 10.54 2.57 17.75
C PHE A 73 11.48 2.66 16.53
N VAL A 74 11.02 3.25 15.42
CA VAL A 74 11.85 3.46 14.22
C VAL A 74 12.75 4.67 14.44
N GLU A 75 14.06 4.47 14.38
CA GLU A 75 15.06 5.53 14.53
C GLU A 75 14.89 6.58 13.42
N PRO A 76 14.70 7.88 13.78
CA PRO A 76 14.58 8.94 12.80
C PRO A 76 15.89 9.15 12.04
N ARG A 77 15.81 9.25 10.70
CA ARG A 77 16.93 9.59 9.84
C ARG A 77 16.55 10.73 8.91
N GLU A 78 17.39 11.75 8.84
CA GLU A 78 17.21 12.85 7.90
C GLU A 78 17.17 12.36 6.46
N GLY A 79 16.21 12.88 5.69
CA GLY A 79 16.05 12.55 4.28
C GLY A 79 14.91 13.33 3.64
N VAL A 80 14.83 13.22 2.31
CA VAL A 80 13.80 13.91 1.51
C VAL A 80 12.65 12.94 1.22
N LEU A 81 11.43 13.41 1.46
CA LEU A 81 10.19 12.72 1.04
C LEU A 81 9.61 13.46 -0.17
N ASN A 82 9.39 12.72 -1.24
CA ASN A 82 8.56 13.21 -2.35
C ASN A 82 7.09 12.92 -2.00
N ILE A 83 6.45 13.89 -1.33
CA ILE A 83 5.07 13.78 -0.85
C ILE A 83 4.12 14.06 -2.02
N VAL A 84 3.21 13.13 -2.29
CA VAL A 84 2.18 13.23 -3.33
C VAL A 84 0.84 13.67 -2.72
N TYR A 85 0.54 13.20 -1.51
CA TYR A 85 -0.64 13.60 -0.76
C TYR A 85 -0.36 13.53 0.75
N GLU A 86 -0.85 14.49 1.50
CA GLU A 86 -0.80 14.46 2.95
C GLU A 86 -1.99 15.16 3.56
N ASP A 87 -2.57 14.53 4.58
CA ASP A 87 -3.55 15.14 5.48
C ASP A 87 -3.35 14.65 6.92
N LYS A 88 -4.38 14.79 7.75
CA LYS A 88 -4.35 14.33 9.16
C LYS A 88 -4.25 12.80 9.29
N HIS A 89 -4.76 12.04 8.33
CA HIS A 89 -4.96 10.58 8.40
C HIS A 89 -4.00 9.80 7.51
N LEU A 90 -3.57 10.41 6.42
CA LEU A 90 -2.81 9.78 5.36
C LEU A 90 -1.52 10.53 5.04
N LEU A 91 -0.52 9.78 4.61
CA LEU A 91 0.66 10.28 3.94
C LEU A 91 0.96 9.37 2.75
N VAL A 92 0.97 9.92 1.53
CA VAL A 92 1.33 9.19 0.31
C VAL A 92 2.59 9.79 -0.28
N VAL A 93 3.58 8.95 -0.52
CA VAL A 93 4.87 9.37 -1.05
C VAL A 93 5.25 8.61 -2.31
N ASN A 94 5.98 9.25 -3.20
CA ASN A 94 6.64 8.60 -4.32
C ASN A 94 8.03 8.13 -3.86
N LYS A 95 8.14 6.85 -3.49
CA LYS A 95 9.38 6.23 -2.99
C LYS A 95 10.42 6.13 -4.12
N PRO A 96 11.65 6.61 -3.93
CA PRO A 96 12.73 6.36 -4.89
C PRO A 96 13.11 4.87 -4.91
N PRO A 97 13.80 4.41 -5.97
CA PRO A 97 14.44 3.08 -5.96
C PRO A 97 15.56 3.01 -4.92
N PHE A 98 16.08 1.82 -4.67
CA PHE A 98 17.18 1.50 -3.74
C PHE A 98 16.89 1.77 -2.25
N MET A 99 15.64 2.04 -1.89
CA MET A 99 15.19 2.30 -0.53
C MET A 99 14.16 1.25 -0.10
N PRO A 100 14.40 0.47 0.97
CA PRO A 100 13.39 -0.41 1.55
C PRO A 100 12.26 0.41 2.18
N VAL A 101 11.06 -0.16 2.25
CA VAL A 101 9.92 0.49 2.93
C VAL A 101 10.06 0.40 4.45
N HIS A 102 10.39 -0.78 4.97
CA HIS A 102 10.51 -1.06 6.41
C HIS A 102 11.90 -1.51 6.81
N PRO A 103 12.31 -1.27 8.06
CA PRO A 103 13.53 -1.85 8.62
C PRO A 103 13.55 -3.37 8.49
N ALA A 104 14.70 -3.90 8.11
CA ALA A 104 15.00 -5.33 7.97
C ALA A 104 16.44 -5.60 8.43
N LYS A 105 16.85 -6.88 8.54
CA LYS A 105 18.15 -7.26 9.15
C LYS A 105 19.37 -6.44 8.66
N GLN A 106 19.44 -6.10 7.39
CA GLN A 106 20.57 -5.36 6.78
C GLN A 106 20.28 -3.86 6.54
N HIS A 107 19.06 -3.41 6.84
CA HIS A 107 18.56 -2.07 6.58
C HIS A 107 17.76 -1.60 7.79
N GLN A 108 18.45 -1.10 8.83
CA GLN A 108 17.81 -0.68 10.08
C GLN A 108 17.49 0.81 10.07
N THR A 109 18.32 1.62 9.40
CA THR A 109 18.27 3.09 9.47
C THR A 109 18.13 3.79 8.12
N ASP A 110 18.12 3.05 7.01
CA ASP A 110 18.12 3.57 5.63
C ASP A 110 16.80 3.28 4.88
N THR A 111 15.68 3.21 5.61
CA THR A 111 14.37 2.87 5.06
C THR A 111 13.45 4.09 4.96
N LEU A 112 12.38 3.94 4.16
CA LEU A 112 11.33 4.95 4.10
C LEU A 112 10.75 5.24 5.49
N ALA A 113 10.60 4.21 6.33
CA ALA A 113 10.09 4.37 7.70
C ALA A 113 10.95 5.30 8.56
N ASN A 114 12.30 5.24 8.41
CA ASN A 114 13.22 6.11 9.15
C ASN A 114 13.08 7.58 8.71
N ILE A 115 12.94 7.82 7.41
CA ILE A 115 12.78 9.19 6.87
C ILE A 115 11.41 9.76 7.27
N VAL A 116 10.35 8.95 7.25
CA VAL A 116 9.01 9.36 7.71
C VAL A 116 9.02 9.67 9.22
N ALA A 117 9.73 8.89 10.03
CA ALA A 117 9.87 9.17 11.46
C ALA A 117 10.57 10.52 11.73
N TRP A 118 11.62 10.84 10.95
CA TRP A 118 12.29 12.13 11.02
C TRP A 118 11.38 13.28 10.56
N TYR A 119 10.65 13.08 9.47
CA TYR A 119 9.69 14.06 8.95
C TYR A 119 8.59 14.38 9.98
N ALA A 120 8.01 13.36 10.61
CA ALA A 120 7.01 13.52 11.66
C ALA A 120 7.58 14.28 12.87
N ALA A 121 8.77 13.90 13.35
CA ALA A 121 9.44 14.57 14.47
C ALA A 121 9.71 16.06 14.18
N LYS A 122 10.16 16.39 12.95
CA LYS A 122 10.38 17.78 12.54
C LYS A 122 9.11 18.62 12.53
N LYS A 123 7.95 18.02 12.26
CA LYS A 123 6.63 18.66 12.32
C LYS A 123 6.05 18.72 13.75
N GLY A 124 6.71 18.12 14.73
CA GLY A 124 6.15 17.96 16.07
C GLY A 124 5.00 16.94 16.14
N GLU A 125 4.89 16.09 15.11
CA GLU A 125 3.90 15.02 15.02
C GLU A 125 4.49 13.71 15.54
N SER A 126 3.66 12.86 16.14
CA SER A 126 4.02 11.52 16.57
C SER A 126 3.01 10.54 16.04
N TYR A 127 3.41 9.70 15.09
CA TYR A 127 2.60 8.59 14.60
C TYR A 127 3.47 7.38 14.24
N ILE A 128 2.89 6.19 14.36
CA ILE A 128 3.57 4.97 14.01
C ILE A 128 3.54 4.80 12.49
N PHE A 129 4.69 4.49 11.87
CA PHE A 129 4.77 4.18 10.45
C PHE A 129 3.95 2.93 10.11
N ARG A 130 2.90 3.10 9.30
CA ARG A 130 2.00 2.02 8.86
C ARG A 130 1.80 2.10 7.36
N ALA A 131 2.75 1.57 6.61
CA ALA A 131 2.58 1.43 5.18
C ALA A 131 1.50 0.40 4.86
N HIS A 132 0.58 0.77 4.01
CA HIS A 132 -0.55 -0.06 3.58
C HIS A 132 -0.20 -0.98 2.41
N ASN A 133 0.81 -0.60 1.65
CA ASN A 133 1.45 -1.41 0.63
C ASN A 133 2.96 -1.41 0.85
N ARG A 134 3.60 -2.43 0.33
CA ARG A 134 5.06 -2.49 0.28
C ARG A 134 5.52 -2.56 -1.16
N LEU A 135 6.64 -1.94 -1.42
CA LEU A 135 7.39 -2.07 -2.66
C LEU A 135 8.74 -2.72 -2.34
N ASP A 136 9.27 -3.48 -3.28
CA ASP A 136 10.62 -4.02 -3.15
C ASP A 136 11.62 -2.85 -3.06
N ARG A 137 12.81 -3.10 -2.52
CA ARG A 137 13.85 -2.09 -2.32
C ARG A 137 14.11 -1.28 -3.60
N ASN A 138 14.25 -1.96 -4.73
CA ASN A 138 14.60 -1.34 -6.00
C ASN A 138 13.38 -0.95 -6.86
N THR A 139 12.15 -1.27 -6.42
CA THR A 139 10.91 -0.77 -7.05
C THR A 139 10.62 0.64 -6.56
N SER A 140 10.34 1.55 -7.48
CA SER A 140 9.94 2.93 -7.19
C SER A 140 8.42 3.12 -7.21
N GLY A 141 7.92 4.27 -6.74
CA GLY A 141 6.53 4.67 -6.87
C GLY A 141 5.77 4.82 -5.57
N LEU A 142 4.46 4.85 -5.68
CA LEU A 142 3.56 5.24 -4.61
C LEU A 142 3.55 4.24 -3.44
N VAL A 143 3.71 4.79 -2.23
CA VAL A 143 3.50 4.10 -0.97
C VAL A 143 2.52 4.93 -0.15
N VAL A 144 1.38 4.35 0.21
CA VAL A 144 0.39 4.96 1.09
C VAL A 144 0.59 4.48 2.53
N MET A 145 0.59 5.42 3.44
CA MET A 145 0.71 5.20 4.88
C MET A 145 -0.47 5.84 5.60
N THR A 146 -0.89 5.20 6.67
CA THR A 146 -1.88 5.78 7.59
C THR A 146 -1.19 6.30 8.83
N LYS A 147 -1.59 7.48 9.27
CA LYS A 147 -1.08 8.12 10.50
C LYS A 147 -1.76 7.55 11.76
N ASP A 148 -2.94 6.96 11.62
CA ASP A 148 -3.72 6.39 12.73
C ASP A 148 -4.16 4.94 12.46
N LYS A 149 -4.52 4.20 13.54
CA LYS A 149 -4.98 2.80 13.46
C LYS A 149 -6.37 2.62 12.87
N TYR A 150 -7.20 3.63 12.93
CA TYR A 150 -8.54 3.56 12.38
C TYR A 150 -8.49 3.47 10.86
N SER A 151 -7.73 4.38 10.26
CA SER A 151 -7.50 4.43 8.80
C SER A 151 -6.88 3.16 8.24
N VAL A 152 -5.98 2.47 9.00
CA VAL A 152 -5.41 1.17 8.59
C VAL A 152 -6.48 0.16 8.20
N ASN A 153 -7.49 0.05 9.06
CA ASN A 153 -8.51 -1.00 8.89
C ASN A 153 -9.45 -0.69 7.71
N LEU A 154 -9.73 0.58 7.49
CA LEU A 154 -10.63 1.04 6.43
C LEU A 154 -10.02 0.94 5.02
N LEU A 155 -8.70 1.10 4.91
CA LEU A 155 -8.00 0.97 3.63
C LEU A 155 -7.66 -0.48 3.26
N LYS A 156 -7.78 -1.43 4.20
CA LYS A 156 -7.38 -2.81 3.96
C LYS A 156 -8.09 -3.41 2.74
N ASN A 157 -7.31 -3.86 1.75
CA ASN A 157 -7.77 -4.45 0.49
C ASN A 157 -8.62 -3.50 -0.39
N LYS A 158 -8.54 -2.19 -0.18
CA LYS A 158 -9.30 -1.20 -0.94
C LYS A 158 -8.42 -0.25 -1.74
N VAL A 159 -7.12 -0.46 -1.75
CA VAL A 159 -6.18 0.35 -2.53
C VAL A 159 -5.89 -0.36 -3.84
N HIS A 160 -6.40 0.18 -4.93
CA HIS A 160 -6.08 -0.27 -6.27
C HIS A 160 -4.75 0.35 -6.71
N LYS A 161 -3.88 -0.46 -7.30
CA LYS A 161 -2.54 -0.04 -7.71
C LYS A 161 -2.30 -0.40 -9.16
N THR A 162 -1.79 0.57 -9.90
CA THR A 162 -1.33 0.36 -11.26
C THR A 162 0.19 0.48 -11.29
N TYR A 163 0.81 -0.52 -11.88
CA TYR A 163 2.25 -0.57 -12.06
C TYR A 163 2.61 -0.38 -13.53
N PHE A 164 3.78 0.18 -13.77
CA PHE A 164 4.41 0.23 -15.08
C PHE A 164 5.72 -0.54 -15.03
N ALA A 165 5.94 -1.38 -16.03
CA ALA A 165 7.16 -2.18 -16.14
C ALA A 165 7.69 -2.16 -17.58
N LEU A 166 9.03 -2.18 -17.71
CA LEU A 166 9.68 -2.50 -18.98
C LEU A 166 10.16 -3.94 -18.92
N VAL A 167 9.75 -4.75 -19.89
CA VAL A 167 10.08 -6.17 -19.99
C VAL A 167 10.86 -6.46 -21.27
N HIS A 168 11.63 -7.55 -21.27
CA HIS A 168 12.33 -8.04 -22.45
C HIS A 168 11.36 -8.66 -23.47
N GLY A 169 11.64 -8.44 -24.75
CA GLY A 169 10.90 -9.00 -25.88
C GLY A 169 9.59 -8.27 -26.20
N CYS A 170 8.93 -8.76 -27.23
CA CYS A 170 7.62 -8.29 -27.66
C CYS A 170 6.54 -9.09 -26.92
N LEU A 171 5.80 -8.43 -26.03
CA LEU A 171 4.61 -8.97 -25.35
C LEU A 171 3.44 -8.05 -25.70
N ASP A 172 2.76 -8.34 -26.80
CA ASP A 172 1.64 -7.53 -27.30
C ASP A 172 0.30 -7.94 -26.68
N GLY A 173 -0.67 -7.02 -26.72
CA GLY A 173 -2.03 -7.24 -26.25
C GLY A 173 -2.17 -7.15 -24.73
N GLU A 174 -3.11 -7.89 -24.21
CA GLU A 174 -3.41 -7.98 -22.78
C GLU A 174 -3.55 -9.42 -22.32
N GLY A 175 -3.36 -9.68 -21.05
CA GLY A 175 -3.48 -11.03 -20.50
C GLY A 175 -3.49 -11.07 -18.98
N THR A 176 -3.69 -12.29 -18.49
CA THR A 176 -3.71 -12.60 -17.06
C THR A 176 -2.80 -13.77 -16.78
N VAL A 177 -1.95 -13.62 -15.78
CA VAL A 177 -1.15 -14.72 -15.22
C VAL A 177 -1.80 -15.11 -13.88
N ASP A 178 -2.50 -16.24 -13.90
CA ASP A 178 -3.05 -16.88 -12.70
C ASP A 178 -2.18 -18.10 -12.37
N ALA A 179 -1.13 -17.87 -11.59
CA ALA A 179 -0.14 -18.91 -11.28
C ALA A 179 0.36 -18.76 -9.85
N PRO A 180 0.26 -19.83 -9.01
CA PRO A 180 0.66 -19.76 -7.61
C PRO A 180 2.17 -19.52 -7.46
N ILE A 181 2.55 -18.67 -6.49
CA ILE A 181 3.94 -18.30 -6.23
C ILE A 181 4.41 -18.86 -4.89
N GLY A 182 5.56 -19.51 -4.91
CA GLY A 182 6.27 -19.99 -3.73
C GLY A 182 7.73 -19.56 -3.69
N LEU A 183 8.42 -19.90 -2.62
CA LEU A 183 9.87 -19.71 -2.52
C LEU A 183 10.56 -20.78 -3.37
N ARG A 184 11.58 -20.40 -4.15
CA ARG A 184 12.40 -21.35 -4.90
C ARG A 184 13.27 -22.16 -3.92
N ASP A 185 13.36 -23.46 -4.12
CA ASP A 185 13.96 -24.38 -3.12
C ASP A 185 15.44 -24.09 -2.83
N ASP A 186 16.18 -23.60 -3.82
CA ASP A 186 17.59 -23.22 -3.73
C ASP A 186 17.84 -21.77 -3.28
N SER A 187 16.80 -21.04 -2.91
CA SER A 187 16.90 -19.62 -2.58
C SER A 187 16.09 -19.25 -1.34
N LYS A 188 16.63 -18.29 -0.58
CA LYS A 188 15.92 -17.66 0.56
C LYS A 188 15.12 -16.40 0.11
N ILE A 189 15.26 -15.97 -1.12
CA ILE A 189 14.73 -14.69 -1.61
C ILE A 189 13.89 -14.87 -2.88
N VAL A 190 14.40 -15.62 -3.85
CA VAL A 190 13.79 -15.76 -5.17
C VAL A 190 12.50 -16.56 -5.10
N ARG A 191 11.48 -16.07 -5.79
CA ARG A 191 10.17 -16.73 -5.93
C ARG A 191 10.10 -17.44 -7.27
N CYS A 192 9.27 -18.47 -7.34
CA CYS A 192 8.96 -19.15 -8.60
C CYS A 192 7.48 -19.53 -8.63
N VAL A 193 6.97 -19.78 -9.82
CA VAL A 193 5.67 -20.40 -10.01
C VAL A 193 5.79 -21.87 -9.59
N ARG A 194 4.91 -22.32 -8.69
CA ARG A 194 4.86 -23.71 -8.20
C ARG A 194 3.45 -24.05 -7.70
N THR A 195 3.03 -25.26 -7.90
CA THR A 195 1.65 -25.73 -7.62
C THR A 195 1.25 -25.66 -6.15
N ASP A 196 2.21 -25.80 -5.24
CA ASP A 196 2.01 -25.66 -3.79
C ASP A 196 2.22 -24.24 -3.27
N GLY A 197 2.37 -23.25 -4.18
CA GLY A 197 2.53 -21.83 -3.87
C GLY A 197 1.24 -21.16 -3.40
N SER A 198 1.35 -19.91 -3.02
CA SER A 198 0.21 -19.07 -2.69
C SER A 198 -0.49 -18.57 -3.97
N PRO A 199 -1.83 -18.60 -4.07
CA PRO A 199 -2.57 -18.06 -5.19
C PRO A 199 -2.13 -16.63 -5.54
N SER A 200 -1.89 -16.38 -6.81
CA SER A 200 -1.33 -15.11 -7.28
C SER A 200 -1.86 -14.79 -8.67
N VAL A 201 -2.50 -13.62 -8.82
CA VAL A 201 -3.09 -13.17 -10.08
C VAL A 201 -2.53 -11.81 -10.46
N THR A 202 -1.95 -11.73 -11.66
CA THR A 202 -1.40 -10.52 -12.27
C THR A 202 -2.02 -10.30 -13.64
N HIS A 203 -2.60 -9.13 -13.85
CA HIS A 203 -3.09 -8.69 -15.14
C HIS A 203 -2.08 -7.75 -15.78
N TYR A 204 -1.96 -7.81 -17.11
CA TYR A 204 -1.11 -6.90 -17.86
C TYR A 204 -1.76 -6.43 -19.15
N GLN A 205 -1.34 -5.27 -19.61
CA GLN A 205 -1.70 -4.69 -20.89
C GLN A 205 -0.46 -4.04 -21.49
N SER A 206 -0.17 -4.35 -22.74
CA SER A 206 0.86 -3.68 -23.53
C SER A 206 0.43 -2.24 -23.83
N ILE A 207 1.25 -1.27 -23.47
CA ILE A 207 1.06 0.14 -23.83
C ILE A 207 1.78 0.44 -25.16
N PHE A 208 2.98 -0.11 -25.27
CA PHE A 208 3.87 0.10 -26.41
C PHE A 208 4.91 -1.01 -26.41
N HIS A 209 5.30 -1.50 -27.60
CA HIS A 209 6.35 -2.49 -27.75
C HIS A 209 7.22 -2.24 -28.99
N THR A 210 8.40 -2.81 -28.93
CA THR A 210 9.32 -3.06 -30.03
C THR A 210 9.58 -4.57 -30.08
N ASP A 211 10.42 -5.03 -31.00
CA ASP A 211 10.81 -6.45 -31.04
C ASP A 211 11.57 -6.91 -29.78
N SER A 212 12.18 -5.98 -29.06
CA SER A 212 13.09 -6.27 -27.94
C SER A 212 12.60 -5.83 -26.57
N ILE A 213 11.68 -4.85 -26.49
CA ILE A 213 11.22 -4.26 -25.23
C ILE A 213 9.74 -3.93 -25.31
N THR A 214 9.01 -4.23 -24.24
CA THR A 214 7.61 -3.84 -24.07
C THR A 214 7.44 -3.01 -22.80
N LEU A 215 6.67 -1.91 -22.90
CA LEU A 215 6.14 -1.16 -21.76
C LEU A 215 4.77 -1.72 -21.41
N LEU A 216 4.64 -2.24 -20.21
CA LEU A 216 3.41 -2.81 -19.68
C LEU A 216 2.76 -1.90 -18.64
N ARG A 217 1.42 -1.88 -18.63
CA ARG A 217 0.57 -1.54 -17.51
C ARG A 217 0.16 -2.82 -16.80
N LEU A 218 0.28 -2.89 -15.47
CA LEU A 218 -0.06 -4.08 -14.70
C LEU A 218 -0.91 -3.72 -13.49
N TRP A 219 -1.81 -4.62 -13.10
CA TRP A 219 -2.57 -4.53 -11.85
C TRP A 219 -2.72 -5.91 -11.23
N LEU A 220 -2.98 -5.94 -9.94
CA LEU A 220 -2.88 -7.15 -9.13
C LEU A 220 -4.16 -7.40 -8.36
N GLU A 221 -4.67 -8.65 -8.33
CA GLU A 221 -5.68 -9.10 -7.38
C GLU A 221 -5.04 -9.53 -6.05
N THR A 222 -3.79 -9.95 -6.10
CA THR A 222 -3.00 -10.42 -4.95
C THR A 222 -1.70 -9.63 -4.85
N GLY A 223 -1.07 -9.61 -3.67
CA GLY A 223 0.17 -8.86 -3.44
C GLY A 223 1.29 -9.73 -2.84
N ARG A 224 1.78 -10.73 -3.57
CA ARG A 224 2.87 -11.59 -3.10
C ARG A 224 4.23 -10.94 -3.36
N THR A 225 5.20 -11.33 -2.54
CA THR A 225 6.60 -10.86 -2.71
C THR A 225 7.09 -11.19 -4.11
N HIS A 226 7.65 -10.20 -4.81
CA HIS A 226 8.17 -10.30 -6.18
C HIS A 226 7.14 -10.76 -7.23
N GLN A 227 5.84 -10.63 -6.99
CA GLN A 227 4.80 -11.24 -7.83
C GLN A 227 4.92 -10.86 -9.31
N ILE A 228 4.96 -9.56 -9.65
CA ILE A 228 5.10 -9.11 -11.05
C ILE A 228 6.38 -9.65 -11.66
N ARG A 229 7.49 -9.56 -10.94
CA ARG A 229 8.82 -10.00 -11.39
C ARG A 229 8.83 -11.50 -11.71
N CYS A 230 8.27 -12.31 -10.81
CA CYS A 230 8.15 -13.76 -10.97
C CYS A 230 7.22 -14.12 -12.15
N HIS A 231 6.04 -13.49 -12.25
CA HIS A 231 5.08 -13.79 -13.31
C HIS A 231 5.58 -13.39 -14.70
N MET A 232 6.21 -12.21 -14.83
CA MET A 232 6.74 -11.78 -16.13
C MET A 232 7.92 -12.67 -16.57
N SER A 233 8.80 -13.06 -15.65
CA SER A 233 9.84 -14.04 -15.93
C SER A 233 9.28 -15.42 -16.31
N HIS A 234 8.20 -15.87 -15.67
CA HIS A 234 7.51 -17.11 -16.01
C HIS A 234 6.93 -17.10 -17.42
N LEU A 235 6.45 -15.96 -17.91
CA LEU A 235 6.01 -15.78 -19.29
C LEU A 235 7.15 -15.71 -20.31
N GLY A 236 8.42 -15.71 -19.87
CA GLY A 236 9.57 -15.53 -20.76
C GLY A 236 9.91 -14.05 -21.04
N HIS A 237 9.26 -13.12 -20.36
CA HIS A 237 9.46 -11.67 -20.49
C HIS A 237 9.94 -11.04 -19.17
N PRO A 238 11.15 -11.36 -18.66
CA PRO A 238 11.65 -10.79 -17.44
C PRO A 238 11.75 -9.26 -17.52
N LEU A 239 11.64 -8.58 -16.39
CA LEU A 239 11.78 -7.12 -16.34
C LEU A 239 13.22 -6.72 -16.70
N LEU A 240 13.38 -5.62 -17.43
CA LEU A 240 14.70 -5.03 -17.66
C LEU A 240 15.34 -4.73 -16.29
N GLY A 241 16.63 -5.02 -16.15
CA GLY A 241 17.39 -4.77 -14.92
C GLY A 241 17.12 -5.71 -13.76
N ASP A 242 16.28 -6.74 -13.94
CA ASP A 242 15.95 -7.70 -12.89
C ASP A 242 16.83 -8.96 -12.96
N ASP A 243 18.07 -8.83 -12.47
CA ASP A 243 19.09 -9.88 -12.46
C ASP A 243 18.64 -11.16 -11.72
N LEU A 244 17.82 -11.02 -10.67
CA LEU A 244 17.27 -12.16 -9.92
C LEU A 244 16.32 -13.04 -10.72
N TYR A 245 15.71 -12.47 -11.77
CA TYR A 245 14.68 -13.11 -12.60
C TYR A 245 15.07 -13.23 -14.08
N GLY A 246 16.34 -13.00 -14.41
CA GLY A 246 16.88 -13.18 -15.75
C GLY A 246 16.82 -11.95 -16.65
N GLY A 247 16.52 -10.78 -16.11
CA GLY A 247 16.58 -9.51 -16.84
C GLY A 247 18.01 -8.97 -16.95
N SER A 248 18.42 -8.51 -18.15
CA SER A 248 19.71 -7.85 -18.38
C SER A 248 19.76 -6.49 -17.67
N THR A 249 20.89 -6.18 -17.08
CA THR A 249 21.19 -4.92 -16.39
C THR A 249 21.87 -3.87 -17.30
N GLU A 250 22.02 -4.11 -18.58
CA GLU A 250 22.70 -3.21 -19.51
C GLU A 250 22.03 -1.85 -19.68
N LEU A 251 20.69 -1.83 -19.71
CA LEU A 251 19.92 -0.60 -19.93
C LEU A 251 19.53 0.10 -18.62
N ILE A 252 19.36 -0.68 -17.55
CA ILE A 252 18.93 -0.19 -16.22
C ILE A 252 19.45 -1.13 -15.15
N SER A 253 20.00 -0.59 -14.06
CA SER A 253 20.67 -1.35 -12.98
C SER A 253 19.73 -1.91 -11.91
N ARG A 254 18.40 -1.85 -12.14
CA ARG A 254 17.37 -2.32 -11.23
C ARG A 254 16.17 -2.84 -12.01
N GLN A 255 15.32 -3.65 -11.39
CA GLN A 255 14.05 -4.00 -12.03
C GLN A 255 13.30 -2.73 -12.47
N ALA A 256 13.01 -2.62 -13.75
CA ALA A 256 12.25 -1.54 -14.35
C ALA A 256 10.77 -1.65 -13.98
N LEU A 257 10.48 -1.40 -12.70
CA LEU A 257 9.14 -1.50 -12.10
C LEU A 257 8.84 -0.26 -11.27
N HIS A 258 7.65 0.29 -11.48
CA HIS A 258 7.19 1.51 -10.85
C HIS A 258 5.69 1.43 -10.50
N CYS A 259 5.32 1.70 -9.26
CA CYS A 259 3.93 1.87 -8.84
C CYS A 259 3.50 3.30 -9.19
N GLY A 260 2.95 3.50 -10.38
CA GLY A 260 2.71 4.83 -10.94
C GLY A 260 1.36 5.43 -10.63
N SER A 261 0.35 4.62 -10.26
CA SER A 261 -0.97 5.14 -9.88
C SER A 261 -1.59 4.35 -8.75
N MET A 262 -2.38 5.04 -7.92
CA MET A 262 -3.22 4.45 -6.87
C MET A 262 -4.58 5.11 -6.84
N SER A 263 -5.63 4.30 -6.61
CA SER A 263 -6.97 4.82 -6.31
C SER A 263 -7.57 4.12 -5.11
N PHE A 264 -8.24 4.89 -4.26
CA PHE A 264 -8.95 4.41 -3.08
C PHE A 264 -9.88 5.49 -2.53
N HIS A 265 -10.87 5.10 -1.72
CA HIS A 265 -11.67 6.07 -0.98
C HIS A 265 -10.95 6.46 0.31
N HIS A 266 -10.89 7.76 0.56
CA HIS A 266 -10.30 8.29 1.81
C HIS A 266 -11.02 7.69 3.03
N PRO A 267 -10.29 7.14 4.02
CA PRO A 267 -10.88 6.33 5.08
C PRO A 267 -11.85 7.10 5.99
N VAL A 268 -11.70 8.42 6.09
CA VAL A 268 -12.53 9.24 6.98
C VAL A 268 -13.57 10.04 6.22
N THR A 269 -13.19 10.70 5.12
CA THR A 269 -14.12 11.54 4.34
C THR A 269 -14.95 10.76 3.34
N GLY A 270 -14.48 9.56 2.92
CA GLY A 270 -15.11 8.77 1.87
C GLY A 270 -14.88 9.30 0.45
N GLU A 271 -14.16 10.40 0.29
CA GLU A 271 -13.81 10.99 -1.01
C GLU A 271 -12.91 10.03 -1.81
N GLU A 272 -13.14 9.90 -3.10
CA GLU A 272 -12.28 9.14 -3.98
C GLU A 272 -10.99 9.91 -4.24
N LEU A 273 -9.85 9.27 -3.96
CA LEU A 273 -8.52 9.78 -4.24
C LEU A 273 -7.91 8.96 -5.39
N ILE A 274 -7.48 9.65 -6.44
CA ILE A 274 -6.69 9.11 -7.54
C ILE A 274 -5.36 9.86 -7.52
N LEU A 275 -4.28 9.13 -7.26
CA LEU A 275 -2.95 9.69 -7.05
C LEU A 275 -1.97 9.07 -8.04
N ASP A 276 -1.17 9.91 -8.68
CA ASP A 276 -0.21 9.51 -9.70
C ASP A 276 1.22 9.92 -9.31
N ALA A 277 2.17 9.09 -9.70
CA ALA A 277 3.60 9.39 -9.65
C ALA A 277 4.18 9.26 -11.07
N PRO A 278 4.92 10.26 -11.56
CA PRO A 278 5.53 10.19 -12.87
C PRO A 278 6.54 9.06 -12.94
N LEU A 279 6.67 8.45 -14.12
CA LEU A 279 7.70 7.45 -14.36
C LEU A 279 9.08 8.02 -14.01
N PRO A 280 9.93 7.24 -13.33
CA PRO A 280 11.28 7.71 -12.96
C PRO A 280 12.15 7.89 -14.20
N GLU A 281 13.14 8.76 -14.07
CA GLU A 281 13.97 9.21 -15.20
C GLU A 281 14.70 8.05 -15.90
N ASP A 282 15.17 7.04 -15.15
CA ASP A 282 15.85 5.87 -15.70
C ASP A 282 14.96 5.06 -16.64
N MET A 283 13.67 4.90 -16.31
CA MET A 283 12.69 4.25 -17.19
C MET A 283 12.29 5.16 -18.37
N ASN A 284 12.08 6.46 -18.11
CA ASN A 284 11.74 7.41 -19.17
C ASN A 284 12.83 7.51 -20.24
N ARG A 285 14.11 7.51 -19.86
CA ARG A 285 15.23 7.52 -20.83
C ARG A 285 15.19 6.31 -21.77
N ILE A 286 14.82 5.13 -21.29
CA ILE A 286 14.67 3.95 -22.14
C ILE A 286 13.49 4.12 -23.08
N ILE A 287 12.34 4.56 -22.57
CA ILE A 287 11.13 4.76 -23.37
C ILE A 287 11.37 5.77 -24.49
N GLN A 288 12.06 6.88 -24.21
CA GLN A 288 12.41 7.88 -25.22
C GLN A 288 13.31 7.34 -26.33
N LYS A 289 14.23 6.42 -25.99
CA LYS A 289 15.13 5.80 -26.98
C LYS A 289 14.44 4.78 -27.89
N ILE A 290 13.38 4.14 -27.40
CA ILE A 290 12.70 3.05 -28.13
C ILE A 290 11.41 3.51 -28.81
N LYS A 291 10.83 4.66 -28.42
CA LYS A 291 9.72 5.26 -29.17
C LYS A 291 10.26 5.79 -30.50
N PRO A 292 9.66 5.41 -31.62
CA PRO A 292 9.98 6.07 -32.89
C PRO A 292 9.64 7.55 -32.76
N ASP A 293 10.51 8.41 -33.31
CA ASP A 293 10.20 9.82 -33.50
C ASP A 293 8.89 9.93 -34.27
N ARG A 294 7.91 10.66 -33.72
CA ARG A 294 6.65 10.97 -34.38
C ARG A 294 6.86 12.02 -35.44
#